data_e92ffea5a58f0bbc8c8d2c80168337df
#
_entry.id   e92ffea5a58f0bbc8c8d2c80168337df
#
_cell.length_a   1.000
_cell.length_b   1.000
_cell.length_c   1.000
_cell.angle_alpha   90.00
_cell.angle_beta   90.00
_cell.angle_gamma   90.00
#
_symmetry.space_group_name_H-M   'P 1'
#
loop_
_entity.id
_entity.type
_entity.pdbx_description
1 polymer ?
#
loop_
_entity_poly.entity_id
_entity_poly.type
_entity_poly.pdbx_seq_one_letter_code
_entity_poly.pdbx_strand_id
1 'polypeptide(L)'
;EYIHCDVKIKIKGEEYTVTDAGVRLKGNTSRRRPENGNGKHVKDNADWQHCHFQFNFRKYVKDEEHTIRGVRKMYLKWFKDDAAYCREIFSYDLFRRFGVWTALENCYCRLWVHVEGDKNPAYYGVYEMNETIDDTFLKMRKDKFGSHKGNLWKCNYGASLNYDRDKNASMGESDGSYDPVYEVEEINSDLSTAKSQLLHFMKQLRDLKGQQLHDWLGQAIDINLFLRTYAVNVALGMWDDYWNNTNNFYIYFNSTDPTNYKFYLIPYDYDNTLGTSHNCGVQNDSGRHDPLKWGNSDTSPLVAKILQFDDYKKIYVDALKELCSSNGEFYYTKSIARIKAWHAMIGDYVVNDTGEDTKIKDRPAGWGNHSEYRLWESDDTNTNFFRVKAAAIQKL
;
A
#
# COMPACT_ATOMS: atom_id res chain seq x y z
N GLU A 1 11.07 17.76 5.64
CA GLU A 1 11.32 18.27 6.99
C GLU A 1 10.00 18.22 7.79
N TYR A 2 10.11 17.93 9.12
CA TYR A 2 8.97 18.01 10.03
C TYR A 2 8.83 19.42 10.58
N ILE A 3 7.60 19.88 10.75
CA ILE A 3 7.24 21.10 11.49
C ILE A 3 6.41 20.73 12.72
N HIS A 4 6.33 21.62 13.69
CA HIS A 4 5.54 21.42 14.90
C HIS A 4 4.04 21.53 14.63
N CYS A 5 3.24 20.70 15.27
CA CYS A 5 1.79 20.80 15.27
C CYS A 5 1.18 20.16 16.53
N ASP A 6 -0.03 20.57 16.85
CA ASP A 6 -0.90 19.87 17.79
C ASP A 6 -1.90 19.05 16.99
N VAL A 7 -2.17 17.83 17.44
CA VAL A 7 -3.11 16.91 16.79
C VAL A 7 -4.23 16.54 17.73
N LYS A 8 -5.47 16.74 17.28
CA LYS A 8 -6.68 16.33 17.98
C LYS A 8 -7.44 15.34 17.11
N ILE A 9 -7.71 14.16 17.64
CA ILE A 9 -8.46 13.11 16.95
C ILE A 9 -9.68 12.72 17.77
N LYS A 10 -10.83 12.62 17.11
CA LYS A 10 -12.06 12.08 17.70
C LYS A 10 -12.36 10.72 17.07
N ILE A 11 -12.39 9.69 17.92
CA ILE A 11 -12.63 8.29 17.51
C ILE A 11 -13.82 7.76 18.30
N LYS A 12 -14.92 7.41 17.62
CA LYS A 12 -16.14 6.88 18.26
C LYS A 12 -16.64 7.72 19.45
N GLY A 13 -16.51 9.04 19.35
CA GLY A 13 -16.93 9.96 20.41
C GLY A 13 -15.86 10.30 21.44
N GLU A 14 -14.78 9.54 21.54
CA GLU A 14 -13.64 9.85 22.42
C GLU A 14 -12.65 10.78 21.73
N GLU A 15 -12.12 11.75 22.44
CA GLU A 15 -11.17 12.73 21.96
C GLU A 15 -9.77 12.47 22.51
N TYR A 16 -8.79 12.47 21.62
CA TYR A 16 -7.37 12.29 21.92
C TYR A 16 -6.60 13.51 21.44
N THR A 17 -5.71 14.02 22.25
CA THR A 17 -4.88 15.18 21.91
C THR A 17 -3.41 14.84 22.14
N VAL A 18 -2.59 15.17 21.14
CA VAL A 18 -1.13 15.14 21.23
C VAL A 18 -0.61 16.53 20.87
N THR A 19 0.06 17.17 21.80
CA THR A 19 0.70 18.47 21.62
C THR A 19 2.13 18.28 21.14
N ASP A 20 2.66 19.27 20.42
CA ASP A 20 4.06 19.29 19.95
C ASP A 20 4.46 18.03 19.15
N ALA A 21 3.55 17.54 18.34
CA ALA A 21 3.84 16.48 17.36
C ALA A 21 4.58 17.06 16.15
N GLY A 22 5.19 16.16 15.37
CA GLY A 22 5.75 16.51 14.07
C GLY A 22 4.79 16.20 12.92
N VAL A 23 4.61 17.12 12.00
CA VAL A 23 3.93 16.88 10.72
C VAL A 23 4.83 17.23 9.54
N ARG A 24 4.77 16.43 8.48
CA ARG A 24 5.44 16.71 7.21
C ARG A 24 4.55 16.33 6.03
N LEU A 25 4.86 16.90 4.88
CA LEU A 25 4.28 16.46 3.61
C LEU A 25 4.86 15.11 3.21
N LYS A 26 4.04 14.27 2.59
CA LYS A 26 4.43 12.97 2.05
C LYS A 26 4.01 12.87 0.57
N GLY A 27 4.42 11.77 -0.08
CA GLY A 27 4.23 11.51 -1.50
C GLY A 27 5.51 11.76 -2.31
N ASN A 28 5.57 11.20 -3.49
CA ASN A 28 6.61 11.44 -4.48
C ASN A 28 6.06 12.31 -5.60
N THR A 29 5.41 11.72 -6.59
CA THR A 29 4.73 12.42 -7.69
C THR A 29 3.54 13.27 -7.22
N SER A 30 2.94 12.92 -6.08
CA SER A 30 1.80 13.59 -5.45
C SER A 30 2.19 14.65 -4.41
N ARG A 31 3.50 14.86 -4.15
CA ARG A 31 3.93 15.82 -3.13
C ARG A 31 3.66 17.24 -3.56
N ARG A 32 2.81 17.92 -2.84
CA ARG A 32 2.53 19.36 -2.99
C ARG A 32 2.26 20.00 -1.64
N ARG A 33 2.28 21.32 -1.59
CA ARG A 33 2.00 22.08 -0.38
C ARG A 33 0.49 22.19 -0.16
N PRO A 34 0.03 22.40 1.09
CA PRO A 34 -1.38 22.62 1.37
C PRO A 34 -1.89 24.00 0.94
N GLU A 35 -1.00 25.00 0.91
CA GLU A 35 -1.30 26.31 0.39
C GLU A 35 -1.12 26.35 -1.14
N ASN A 36 -2.06 26.96 -1.83
CA ASN A 36 -2.02 27.16 -3.27
C ASN A 36 -1.19 28.43 -3.63
N GLY A 37 -0.80 28.55 -4.90
CA GLY A 37 -0.06 29.71 -5.40
C GLY A 37 1.43 29.72 -5.03
N ASN A 38 1.93 30.79 -4.42
CA ASN A 38 3.37 31.01 -4.20
C ASN A 38 3.96 30.26 -2.99
N GLY A 39 3.24 29.34 -2.39
CA GLY A 39 3.69 28.55 -1.24
C GLY A 39 3.83 29.36 0.04
N LYS A 40 3.05 30.42 0.20
CA LYS A 40 2.94 31.21 1.42
C LYS A 40 1.51 31.21 1.90
N HIS A 41 1.32 30.85 3.16
CA HIS A 41 0.02 31.00 3.80
C HIS A 41 -0.36 32.47 3.90
N VAL A 42 -1.59 32.78 3.50
CA VAL A 42 -2.20 34.08 3.70
C VAL A 42 -3.31 33.93 4.74
N LYS A 43 -3.17 34.68 5.85
CA LYS A 43 -4.09 34.58 6.98
C LYS A 43 -5.55 34.74 6.55
N ASP A 44 -6.39 33.83 7.08
CA ASP A 44 -7.83 33.78 6.80
C ASP A 44 -8.18 33.60 5.29
N ASN A 45 -7.26 33.13 4.46
CA ASN A 45 -7.48 32.88 3.05
C ASN A 45 -7.95 31.44 2.81
N ALA A 46 -8.93 31.29 1.90
CA ALA A 46 -9.47 29.99 1.50
C ALA A 46 -8.71 29.34 0.33
N ASP A 47 -7.48 29.77 0.06
CA ASP A 47 -6.68 29.26 -1.06
C ASP A 47 -5.91 27.98 -0.66
N TRP A 48 -6.64 26.89 -0.51
CA TRP A 48 -6.13 25.61 -0.07
C TRP A 48 -6.13 24.56 -1.19
N GLN A 49 -5.24 23.57 -1.09
CA GLN A 49 -5.25 22.38 -1.94
C GLN A 49 -4.92 21.11 -1.14
N HIS A 50 -5.39 19.96 -1.61
CA HIS A 50 -5.08 18.69 -0.99
C HIS A 50 -3.59 18.37 -1.03
N CYS A 51 -3.11 17.73 0.03
CA CYS A 51 -1.79 17.10 0.10
C CYS A 51 -1.84 15.92 1.07
N HIS A 52 -0.79 15.10 1.05
CA HIS A 52 -0.62 14.01 2.00
C HIS A 52 0.15 14.46 3.21
N PHE A 53 -0.26 14.00 4.41
CA PHE A 53 0.37 14.35 5.68
C PHE A 53 0.92 13.10 6.39
N GLN A 54 2.15 13.18 6.85
CA GLN A 54 2.76 12.20 7.75
C GLN A 54 2.94 12.83 9.12
N PHE A 55 2.38 12.19 10.14
CA PHE A 55 2.56 12.59 11.53
C PHE A 55 3.57 11.66 12.22
N ASN A 56 4.37 12.24 13.11
CA ASN A 56 5.18 11.52 14.08
C ASN A 56 4.94 12.17 15.44
N PHE A 57 4.14 11.52 16.27
CA PHE A 57 3.75 12.07 17.56
C PHE A 57 4.93 12.24 18.51
N ARG A 58 5.96 11.42 18.36
CA ARG A 58 7.19 11.44 19.17
C ARG A 58 8.36 12.17 18.49
N LYS A 59 8.08 13.05 17.51
CA LYS A 59 9.16 13.73 16.80
C LYS A 59 9.95 14.67 17.71
N TYR A 60 9.27 15.47 18.48
CA TYR A 60 9.84 16.47 19.38
C TYR A 60 9.79 16.07 20.85
N VAL A 61 8.74 15.41 21.27
CA VAL A 61 8.57 14.85 22.61
C VAL A 61 8.92 13.36 22.58
N LYS A 62 9.96 12.96 23.34
CA LYS A 62 10.49 11.57 23.29
C LYS A 62 9.86 10.63 24.31
N ASP A 63 8.81 11.04 24.99
CA ASP A 63 8.05 10.20 25.92
C ASP A 63 7.37 9.05 25.16
N GLU A 64 7.46 7.82 25.70
CA GLU A 64 6.84 6.63 25.10
C GLU A 64 5.33 6.69 25.08
N GLU A 65 4.72 7.39 26.02
CA GLU A 65 3.27 7.60 26.10
C GLU A 65 2.76 8.71 25.14
N HIS A 66 3.67 9.46 24.51
CA HIS A 66 3.31 10.52 23.57
C HIS A 66 2.84 9.95 22.22
N THR A 67 1.69 9.30 22.26
CA THR A 67 1.08 8.53 21.18
C THR A 67 -0.44 8.70 21.19
N ILE A 68 -1.10 8.25 20.14
CA ILE A 68 -2.56 8.10 20.12
C ILE A 68 -2.88 6.61 20.16
N ARG A 69 -3.36 6.10 21.31
CA ARG A 69 -3.67 4.68 21.54
C ARG A 69 -2.49 3.75 21.17
N GLY A 70 -1.28 4.16 21.52
CA GLY A 70 -0.05 3.42 21.21
C GLY A 70 0.50 3.62 19.80
N VAL A 71 -0.20 4.33 18.93
CA VAL A 71 0.26 4.67 17.57
C VAL A 71 1.24 5.82 17.64
N ARG A 72 2.46 5.61 17.13
CA ARG A 72 3.55 6.60 17.11
C ARG A 72 3.52 7.47 15.86
N LYS A 73 3.22 6.90 14.71
CA LYS A 73 3.17 7.58 13.41
C LYS A 73 1.82 7.32 12.73
N MET A 74 1.34 8.27 11.98
CA MET A 74 0.09 8.18 11.24
C MET A 74 0.26 8.85 9.87
N TYR A 75 -0.34 8.25 8.85
CA TYR A 75 -0.34 8.80 7.51
C TYR A 75 -1.76 9.13 7.06
N LEU A 76 -2.00 10.40 6.72
CA LEU A 76 -3.23 10.85 6.10
C LEU A 76 -3.00 11.04 4.60
N LYS A 77 -3.69 10.22 3.81
CA LYS A 77 -3.60 10.21 2.35
C LYS A 77 -4.89 10.75 1.77
N TRP A 78 -4.78 11.76 0.90
CA TRP A 78 -5.93 12.21 0.12
C TRP A 78 -6.19 11.22 -1.03
N PHE A 79 -7.42 11.14 -1.53
CA PHE A 79 -7.83 10.29 -2.65
C PHE A 79 -7.38 10.88 -3.99
N LYS A 80 -6.06 11.04 -4.15
CA LYS A 80 -5.48 11.59 -5.37
C LYS A 80 -5.84 10.70 -6.57
N ASP A 81 -6.40 11.32 -7.60
CA ASP A 81 -6.83 10.63 -8.82
C ASP A 81 -7.89 9.53 -8.61
N ASP A 82 -8.40 9.34 -7.40
CA ASP A 82 -9.46 8.38 -7.07
C ASP A 82 -10.80 9.08 -6.76
N ALA A 83 -11.50 9.50 -7.80
CA ALA A 83 -12.84 10.08 -7.66
C ALA A 83 -13.89 9.08 -7.13
N ALA A 84 -13.56 7.79 -7.06
CA ALA A 84 -14.38 6.75 -6.46
C ALA A 84 -14.25 6.69 -4.93
N TYR A 85 -13.23 7.30 -4.34
CA TYR A 85 -13.00 7.32 -2.89
C TYR A 85 -12.97 5.94 -2.22
N CYS A 86 -12.50 4.91 -2.93
CA CYS A 86 -12.57 3.56 -2.38
C CYS A 86 -11.42 2.63 -2.76
N ARG A 87 -10.56 2.95 -3.75
CA ARG A 87 -9.62 1.97 -4.29
C ARG A 87 -8.67 1.41 -3.25
N GLU A 88 -7.99 2.25 -2.52
CA GLU A 88 -7.02 1.79 -1.50
C GLU A 88 -7.73 1.23 -0.26
N ILE A 89 -8.83 1.84 0.18
CA ILE A 89 -9.66 1.31 1.26
C ILE A 89 -10.17 -0.10 0.95
N PHE A 90 -10.70 -0.30 -0.26
CA PHE A 90 -11.18 -1.62 -0.71
C PHE A 90 -10.03 -2.63 -0.78
N SER A 91 -8.87 -2.20 -1.26
CA SER A 91 -7.71 -3.07 -1.42
C SER A 91 -7.25 -3.63 -0.07
N TYR A 92 -7.05 -2.79 0.93
CA TYR A 92 -6.63 -3.27 2.25
C TYR A 92 -7.74 -4.01 2.99
N ASP A 93 -9.01 -3.64 2.84
CA ASP A 93 -10.13 -4.42 3.36
C ASP A 93 -10.15 -5.83 2.76
N LEU A 94 -9.92 -5.96 1.44
CA LEU A 94 -9.86 -7.25 0.77
C LEU A 94 -8.68 -8.11 1.24
N PHE A 95 -7.49 -7.54 1.38
CA PHE A 95 -6.34 -8.25 1.93
C PHE A 95 -6.65 -8.86 3.31
N ARG A 96 -7.19 -8.05 4.22
CA ARG A 96 -7.52 -8.50 5.58
C ARG A 96 -8.61 -9.58 5.58
N ARG A 97 -9.67 -9.40 4.80
CA ARG A 97 -10.76 -10.40 4.67
C ARG A 97 -10.26 -11.71 4.10
N PHE A 98 -9.27 -11.66 3.24
CA PHE A 98 -8.65 -12.86 2.66
C PHE A 98 -7.52 -13.44 3.52
N GLY A 99 -7.33 -12.96 4.74
CA GLY A 99 -6.37 -13.48 5.71
C GLY A 99 -4.93 -13.03 5.49
N VAL A 100 -4.70 -12.01 4.66
CA VAL A 100 -3.37 -11.40 4.47
C VAL A 100 -3.11 -10.42 5.62
N TRP A 101 -2.64 -10.93 6.71
CA TRP A 101 -2.42 -10.20 7.96
C TRP A 101 -1.22 -9.24 7.92
N THR A 102 -0.38 -9.34 6.88
CA THR A 102 0.71 -8.38 6.62
C THR A 102 0.22 -7.08 5.99
N ALA A 103 -1.02 -6.99 5.55
CA ALA A 103 -1.59 -5.74 5.07
C ALA A 103 -1.79 -4.74 6.21
N LEU A 104 -1.59 -3.46 5.92
CA LEU A 104 -1.83 -2.39 6.89
C LEU A 104 -3.33 -2.22 7.21
N GLU A 105 -3.60 -1.60 8.36
CA GLU A 105 -4.95 -1.15 8.73
C GLU A 105 -5.21 0.26 8.19
N ASN A 106 -6.43 0.51 7.75
CA ASN A 106 -6.85 1.84 7.32
C ASN A 106 -8.33 2.10 7.57
N CYS A 107 -8.68 3.38 7.55
CA CYS A 107 -10.07 3.83 7.64
C CYS A 107 -10.24 5.22 7.01
N TYR A 108 -11.49 5.61 6.78
CA TYR A 108 -11.81 7.00 6.45
C TYR A 108 -11.71 7.91 7.67
N CYS A 109 -11.28 9.14 7.44
CA CYS A 109 -11.37 10.21 8.42
C CYS A 109 -11.75 11.53 7.74
N ARG A 110 -12.19 12.50 8.53
CA ARG A 110 -12.36 13.91 8.09
C ARG A 110 -11.19 14.71 8.63
N LEU A 111 -10.64 15.60 7.81
CA LEU A 111 -9.48 16.41 8.15
C LEU A 111 -9.84 17.89 8.18
N TRP A 112 -9.43 18.55 9.25
CA TRP A 112 -9.36 20.01 9.36
C TRP A 112 -7.92 20.43 9.62
N VAL A 113 -7.49 21.50 9.00
CA VAL A 113 -6.18 22.12 9.24
C VAL A 113 -6.40 23.53 9.75
N HIS A 114 -5.86 23.83 10.93
CA HIS A 114 -5.88 25.16 11.52
C HIS A 114 -4.47 25.73 11.55
N VAL A 115 -4.24 26.80 10.83
CA VAL A 115 -2.97 27.54 10.87
C VAL A 115 -3.03 28.58 11.98
N GLU A 116 -1.98 28.66 12.78
CA GLU A 116 -1.89 29.60 13.88
C GLU A 116 -2.12 31.04 13.39
N GLY A 117 -3.05 31.74 14.05
CA GLY A 117 -3.46 33.09 13.72
C GLY A 117 -4.67 33.20 12.80
N ASP A 118 -5.12 32.11 12.19
CA ASP A 118 -6.40 32.12 11.44
C ASP A 118 -7.59 32.03 12.37
N LYS A 119 -8.72 32.60 11.93
CA LYS A 119 -9.97 32.61 12.71
C LYS A 119 -10.59 31.22 12.80
N ASN A 120 -10.57 30.49 11.69
CA ASN A 120 -11.23 29.18 11.54
C ASN A 120 -10.28 28.16 10.90
N PRO A 121 -10.40 26.87 11.26
CA PRO A 121 -9.74 25.80 10.53
C PRO A 121 -10.33 25.66 9.13
N ALA A 122 -9.49 25.29 8.16
CA ALA A 122 -9.93 24.88 6.83
C ALA A 122 -10.36 23.41 6.86
N TYR A 123 -11.52 23.12 6.28
CA TYR A 123 -12.00 21.74 6.13
C TYR A 123 -11.42 21.13 4.86
N TYR A 124 -10.57 20.11 5.01
CA TYR A 124 -9.92 19.42 3.91
C TYR A 124 -10.74 18.23 3.36
N GLY A 125 -11.84 17.89 3.96
CA GLY A 125 -12.75 16.84 3.51
C GLY A 125 -12.38 15.45 4.02
N VAL A 126 -12.70 14.46 3.20
CA VAL A 126 -12.48 13.04 3.51
C VAL A 126 -11.08 12.63 3.12
N TYR A 127 -10.38 12.00 4.05
CA TYR A 127 -9.05 11.44 3.90
C TYR A 127 -9.04 9.96 4.26
N GLU A 128 -8.03 9.27 3.81
CA GLU A 128 -7.67 7.93 4.24
C GLU A 128 -6.62 8.04 5.35
N MET A 129 -6.88 7.42 6.48
CA MET A 129 -5.94 7.29 7.58
C MET A 129 -5.32 5.91 7.55
N ASN A 130 -4.04 5.84 7.23
CA ASN A 130 -3.29 4.62 7.05
C ASN A 130 -2.34 4.35 8.21
N GLU A 131 -2.29 3.10 8.65
CA GLU A 131 -1.25 2.60 9.53
C GLU A 131 0.12 2.81 8.86
N THR A 132 1.11 3.22 9.61
CA THR A 132 2.49 3.34 9.12
C THR A 132 3.21 2.02 9.34
N ILE A 133 3.85 1.52 8.29
CA ILE A 133 4.67 0.29 8.36
C ILE A 133 6.02 0.67 8.96
N ASP A 134 6.15 0.48 10.29
CA ASP A 134 7.33 0.80 11.09
C ASP A 134 7.48 -0.20 12.27
N ASP A 135 8.30 0.13 13.25
CA ASP A 135 8.50 -0.68 14.47
C ASP A 135 7.18 -0.98 15.22
N THR A 136 6.23 -0.02 15.26
CA THR A 136 4.92 -0.24 15.89
C THR A 136 4.12 -1.30 15.13
N PHE A 137 4.10 -1.23 13.80
CA PHE A 137 3.46 -2.23 12.93
C PHE A 137 4.02 -3.64 13.19
N LEU A 138 5.35 -3.76 13.28
CA LEU A 138 6.02 -5.03 13.55
C LEU A 138 5.70 -5.57 14.96
N LYS A 139 5.72 -4.70 15.95
CA LYS A 139 5.39 -5.06 17.36
C LYS A 139 3.97 -5.58 17.51
N MET A 140 3.01 -4.94 16.85
CA MET A 140 1.60 -5.36 16.90
C MET A 140 1.36 -6.73 16.27
N ARG A 141 2.25 -7.16 15.37
CA ARG A 141 2.18 -8.46 14.66
C ARG A 141 3.30 -9.42 15.05
N LYS A 142 4.02 -9.16 16.16
CA LYS A 142 5.21 -9.92 16.57
C LYS A 142 5.00 -11.44 16.66
N ASP A 143 3.83 -11.85 17.14
CA ASP A 143 3.51 -13.28 17.32
C ASP A 143 3.33 -13.99 15.97
N LYS A 144 2.84 -13.28 14.95
CA LYS A 144 2.69 -13.79 13.58
C LYS A 144 4.01 -13.77 12.81
N PHE A 145 4.80 -12.71 12.95
CA PHE A 145 6.14 -12.64 12.37
C PHE A 145 7.16 -13.57 13.03
N GLY A 146 6.89 -14.01 14.27
CA GLY A 146 7.82 -14.74 15.12
C GLY A 146 8.84 -13.82 15.83
N SER A 147 9.09 -12.64 15.32
CA SER A 147 9.93 -11.60 15.93
C SER A 147 9.59 -10.24 15.31
N HIS A 148 9.78 -9.16 16.07
CA HIS A 148 9.74 -7.78 15.57
C HIS A 148 11.14 -7.14 15.54
N LYS A 149 12.18 -7.93 15.79
CA LYS A 149 13.59 -7.51 15.87
C LYS A 149 14.39 -7.97 14.67
N GLY A 150 13.81 -7.82 13.49
CA GLY A 150 14.45 -8.06 12.21
C GLY A 150 14.73 -6.77 11.45
N ASN A 151 14.90 -6.89 10.14
CA ASN A 151 15.23 -5.76 9.26
C ASN A 151 14.07 -5.49 8.29
N LEU A 152 13.56 -4.26 8.30
CA LEU A 152 12.44 -3.78 7.48
C LEU A 152 12.95 -2.80 6.43
N TRP A 153 12.65 -3.10 5.18
CA TRP A 153 13.01 -2.29 4.03
C TRP A 153 11.75 -1.80 3.31
N LYS A 154 11.70 -0.51 3.00
CA LYS A 154 10.76 0.02 2.02
C LYS A 154 11.39 -0.10 0.64
N CYS A 155 10.64 -0.66 -0.30
CA CYS A 155 11.09 -0.90 -1.67
C CYS A 155 10.50 0.16 -2.58
N ASN A 156 11.36 1.06 -3.05
CA ASN A 156 11.02 2.14 -3.97
C ASN A 156 11.14 1.66 -5.43
N TYR A 157 10.73 2.51 -6.37
CA TYR A 157 10.80 2.21 -7.79
C TYR A 157 12.18 1.69 -8.21
N GLY A 158 12.20 0.54 -8.87
CA GLY A 158 13.41 -0.16 -9.27
C GLY A 158 13.80 -1.35 -8.38
N ALA A 159 13.13 -1.57 -7.23
CA ALA A 159 13.39 -2.69 -6.34
C ALA A 159 12.88 -4.00 -6.96
N SER A 160 13.73 -4.70 -7.69
CA SER A 160 13.32 -5.86 -8.49
C SER A 160 13.54 -7.22 -7.83
N LEU A 161 14.32 -7.28 -6.75
CA LEU A 161 14.82 -8.51 -6.13
C LEU A 161 15.60 -9.42 -7.11
N ASN A 162 16.03 -8.87 -8.23
CA ASN A 162 16.89 -9.53 -9.20
C ASN A 162 18.36 -9.21 -8.85
N TYR A 163 19.11 -10.24 -8.40
CA TYR A 163 20.49 -10.03 -7.94
C TYR A 163 21.37 -9.31 -8.98
N ASP A 164 21.28 -9.69 -10.26
CA ASP A 164 22.16 -9.15 -11.28
C ASP A 164 21.89 -7.68 -11.59
N ARG A 165 20.65 -7.23 -11.38
CA ARG A 165 20.25 -5.82 -11.47
C ARG A 165 20.55 -5.06 -10.19
N ASP A 166 20.20 -5.63 -9.04
CA ASP A 166 20.09 -4.89 -7.77
C ASP A 166 21.31 -5.05 -6.87
N LYS A 167 22.31 -5.89 -7.23
CA LYS A 167 23.55 -6.06 -6.42
C LYS A 167 24.31 -4.76 -6.17
N ASN A 168 24.15 -3.77 -7.03
CA ASN A 168 24.73 -2.45 -6.90
C ASN A 168 23.69 -1.35 -6.70
N ALA A 169 22.42 -1.72 -6.44
CA ALA A 169 21.39 -0.74 -6.14
C ALA A 169 21.68 0.02 -4.84
N SER A 170 21.22 1.25 -4.78
CA SER A 170 21.35 2.05 -3.56
C SER A 170 20.49 1.45 -2.44
N MET A 171 21.13 1.27 -1.28
CA MET A 171 20.51 0.69 -0.08
C MET A 171 20.94 1.52 1.14
N GLY A 172 20.00 2.04 1.91
CA GLY A 172 20.31 2.85 3.08
C GLY A 172 19.17 3.72 3.57
N GLU A 173 19.52 4.78 4.29
CA GLU A 173 18.55 5.77 4.75
C GLU A 173 18.07 6.64 3.59
N SER A 174 16.81 7.10 3.69
CA SER A 174 16.21 7.97 2.67
C SER A 174 16.83 9.35 2.67
N ASP A 175 17.13 9.85 1.49
CA ASP A 175 17.49 11.26 1.25
C ASP A 175 16.28 12.15 0.87
N GLY A 176 15.10 11.55 0.83
CA GLY A 176 13.83 12.23 0.48
C GLY A 176 13.49 12.22 -1.00
N SER A 177 14.29 11.53 -1.83
CA SER A 177 14.01 11.26 -3.25
C SER A 177 13.56 9.80 -3.45
N TYR A 178 13.62 9.28 -4.70
CA TYR A 178 13.46 7.85 -4.98
C TYR A 178 14.70 7.02 -4.66
N ASP A 179 15.77 7.64 -4.23
CA ASP A 179 16.98 7.01 -3.76
C ASP A 179 16.99 7.01 -2.22
N PRO A 180 17.30 5.91 -1.56
CA PRO A 180 17.73 4.63 -2.13
C PRO A 180 16.57 3.79 -2.67
N VAL A 181 16.91 2.85 -3.58
CA VAL A 181 15.96 1.85 -4.12
C VAL A 181 15.41 0.96 -3.00
N TYR A 182 16.29 0.56 -2.07
CA TYR A 182 15.92 -0.14 -0.84
C TYR A 182 16.18 0.79 0.36
N GLU A 183 15.11 1.43 0.83
CA GLU A 183 15.15 2.39 1.93
C GLU A 183 15.02 1.66 3.27
N VAL A 184 15.92 1.94 4.20
CA VAL A 184 15.82 1.44 5.56
C VAL A 184 14.64 2.09 6.28
N GLU A 185 13.68 1.29 6.73
CA GLU A 185 12.61 1.77 7.62
C GLU A 185 12.92 1.42 9.08
N GLU A 186 13.30 0.17 9.37
CA GLU A 186 13.77 -0.27 10.68
C GLU A 186 14.86 -1.34 10.51
N ILE A 187 15.99 -1.20 11.17
CA ILE A 187 17.02 -2.24 11.24
C ILE A 187 17.41 -2.50 12.69
N ASN A 188 17.56 -3.77 13.03
CA ASN A 188 18.00 -4.23 14.36
C ASN A 188 19.40 -4.88 14.30
N SER A 189 20.06 -4.87 13.14
CA SER A 189 21.49 -5.15 12.91
C SER A 189 22.21 -3.86 12.55
N ASP A 190 23.50 -3.94 12.24
CA ASP A 190 24.17 -2.88 11.48
C ASP A 190 23.72 -2.90 10.00
N LEU A 191 23.90 -1.77 9.33
CA LEU A 191 23.47 -1.61 7.94
C LEU A 191 24.19 -2.58 6.98
N SER A 192 25.44 -2.93 7.22
CA SER A 192 26.20 -3.87 6.39
C SER A 192 25.62 -5.27 6.46
N THR A 193 25.26 -5.72 7.66
CA THR A 193 24.60 -7.00 7.89
C THR A 193 23.23 -7.03 7.24
N ALA A 194 22.41 -5.98 7.38
CA ALA A 194 21.11 -5.88 6.73
C ALA A 194 21.20 -5.94 5.19
N LYS A 195 22.19 -5.24 4.60
CA LYS A 195 22.47 -5.32 3.16
C LYS A 195 22.88 -6.74 2.73
N SER A 196 23.77 -7.36 3.51
CA SER A 196 24.23 -8.73 3.25
C SER A 196 23.06 -9.72 3.26
N GLN A 197 22.10 -9.56 4.18
CA GLN A 197 20.89 -10.38 4.27
C GLN A 197 20.01 -10.21 3.01
N LEU A 198 19.75 -8.99 2.59
CA LEU A 198 18.95 -8.72 1.38
C LEU A 198 19.64 -9.27 0.13
N LEU A 199 20.93 -9.06 -0.01
CA LEU A 199 21.71 -9.61 -1.13
C LEU A 199 21.78 -11.14 -1.10
N HIS A 200 21.87 -11.75 0.08
CA HIS A 200 21.80 -13.20 0.23
C HIS A 200 20.48 -13.75 -0.30
N PHE A 201 19.34 -13.13 0.07
CA PHE A 201 18.02 -13.54 -0.45
C PHE A 201 17.97 -13.50 -1.98
N MET A 202 18.39 -12.38 -2.58
CA MET A 202 18.43 -12.23 -4.03
C MET A 202 19.37 -13.25 -4.70
N LYS A 203 20.52 -13.53 -4.08
CA LYS A 203 21.50 -14.48 -4.59
C LYS A 203 20.97 -15.91 -4.58
N GLN A 204 20.30 -16.33 -3.49
CA GLN A 204 19.66 -17.65 -3.41
C GLN A 204 18.58 -17.78 -4.49
N LEU A 205 17.76 -16.75 -4.67
CA LEU A 205 16.72 -16.73 -5.71
C LEU A 205 17.29 -16.86 -7.13
N ARG A 206 18.48 -16.32 -7.40
CA ARG A 206 19.19 -16.44 -8.68
C ARG A 206 19.82 -17.81 -8.86
N ASP A 207 20.57 -18.29 -7.85
CA ASP A 207 21.52 -19.38 -7.97
C ASP A 207 20.88 -20.77 -7.81
N LEU A 208 19.91 -20.90 -6.90
CA LEU A 208 19.24 -22.18 -6.64
C LEU A 208 18.32 -22.59 -7.79
N LYS A 209 18.22 -23.90 -8.02
CA LYS A 209 17.38 -24.48 -9.09
C LYS A 209 16.70 -25.78 -8.62
N GLY A 210 15.63 -26.15 -9.31
CA GLY A 210 14.93 -27.42 -9.08
C GLY A 210 14.53 -27.60 -7.62
N GLN A 211 14.72 -28.79 -7.07
CA GLN A 211 14.31 -29.11 -5.69
C GLN A 211 14.99 -28.25 -4.64
N GLN A 212 16.26 -27.85 -4.84
CA GLN A 212 16.96 -26.98 -3.90
C GLN A 212 16.29 -25.59 -3.80
N LEU A 213 15.84 -25.04 -4.92
CA LEU A 213 15.08 -23.78 -4.92
C LEU A 213 13.72 -23.97 -4.25
N HIS A 214 12.99 -25.02 -4.58
CA HIS A 214 11.69 -25.34 -3.98
C HIS A 214 11.78 -25.39 -2.45
N ASP A 215 12.71 -26.18 -1.92
CA ASP A 215 12.89 -26.37 -0.48
C ASP A 215 13.32 -25.09 0.23
N TRP A 216 14.23 -24.33 -0.38
CA TRP A 216 14.66 -23.06 0.15
C TRP A 216 13.52 -22.03 0.17
N LEU A 217 12.72 -21.94 -0.89
CA LEU A 217 11.53 -21.05 -0.92
C LEU A 217 10.56 -21.39 0.20
N GLY A 218 10.24 -22.68 0.41
CA GLY A 218 9.37 -23.11 1.51
C GLY A 218 9.96 -22.85 2.90
N GLN A 219 11.28 -22.85 3.03
CA GLN A 219 11.96 -22.49 4.27
C GLN A 219 11.98 -20.97 4.49
N ALA A 220 12.35 -20.19 3.47
CA ALA A 220 12.57 -18.74 3.57
C ALA A 220 11.29 -17.93 3.52
N ILE A 221 10.20 -18.43 2.90
CA ILE A 221 8.95 -17.70 2.68
C ILE A 221 7.77 -18.50 3.26
N ASP A 222 6.79 -17.83 3.85
CA ASP A 222 5.46 -18.41 4.02
C ASP A 222 4.75 -18.40 2.66
N ILE A 223 4.83 -19.51 1.96
CA ILE A 223 4.33 -19.64 0.58
C ILE A 223 2.81 -19.40 0.50
N ASN A 224 2.04 -19.89 1.47
CA ASN A 224 0.60 -19.68 1.48
C ASN A 224 0.24 -18.20 1.64
N LEU A 225 0.86 -17.52 2.61
CA LEU A 225 0.65 -16.09 2.83
C LEU A 225 1.08 -15.26 1.62
N PHE A 226 2.25 -15.55 1.07
CA PHE A 226 2.77 -14.85 -0.10
C PHE A 226 1.86 -15.01 -1.33
N LEU A 227 1.43 -16.24 -1.64
CA LEU A 227 0.57 -16.51 -2.79
C LEU A 227 -0.86 -16.00 -2.60
N ARG A 228 -1.40 -16.00 -1.38
CA ARG A 228 -2.66 -15.32 -1.08
C ARG A 228 -2.52 -13.80 -1.25
N THR A 229 -1.39 -13.21 -0.86
CA THR A 229 -1.09 -11.79 -1.11
C THR A 229 -1.10 -11.49 -2.61
N TYR A 230 -0.45 -12.33 -3.40
CA TYR A 230 -0.43 -12.16 -4.86
C TYR A 230 -1.78 -12.44 -5.53
N ALA A 231 -2.57 -13.38 -5.02
CA ALA A 231 -3.93 -13.59 -5.51
C ALA A 231 -4.78 -12.32 -5.33
N VAL A 232 -4.70 -11.67 -4.18
CA VAL A 232 -5.38 -10.38 -3.94
C VAL A 232 -4.83 -9.28 -4.85
N ASN A 233 -3.50 -9.15 -4.96
CA ASN A 233 -2.84 -8.18 -5.84
C ASN A 233 -3.35 -8.27 -7.29
N VAL A 234 -3.40 -9.47 -7.82
CA VAL A 234 -3.85 -9.73 -9.21
C VAL A 234 -5.36 -9.56 -9.37
N ALA A 235 -6.16 -10.00 -8.39
CA ALA A 235 -7.60 -9.78 -8.40
C ALA A 235 -7.95 -8.27 -8.38
N LEU A 236 -7.23 -7.48 -7.57
CA LEU A 236 -7.37 -6.02 -7.55
C LEU A 236 -6.92 -5.35 -8.85
N GLY A 237 -6.17 -6.04 -9.70
CA GLY A 237 -5.60 -5.42 -10.88
C GLY A 237 -4.55 -4.36 -10.56
N MET A 238 -3.83 -4.52 -9.42
CA MET A 238 -2.75 -3.61 -9.04
C MET A 238 -1.60 -3.73 -10.03
N TRP A 239 -1.34 -2.68 -10.80
CA TRP A 239 -0.30 -2.68 -11.81
C TRP A 239 0.99 -1.99 -11.35
N ASP A 240 0.92 -1.08 -10.38
CA ASP A 240 2.09 -0.37 -9.83
C ASP A 240 2.68 -1.13 -8.62
N ASP A 241 2.90 -2.42 -8.82
CA ASP A 241 3.33 -3.39 -7.81
C ASP A 241 4.78 -3.86 -8.03
N TYR A 242 5.21 -4.79 -7.19
CA TYR A 242 6.50 -5.46 -7.34
C TYR A 242 6.65 -6.12 -8.72
N TRP A 243 5.66 -6.90 -9.16
CA TRP A 243 5.82 -7.77 -10.33
C TRP A 243 5.79 -7.01 -11.67
N ASN A 244 4.95 -5.98 -11.77
CA ASN A 244 4.85 -5.17 -12.99
C ASN A 244 5.84 -4.01 -13.03
N ASN A 245 5.93 -3.27 -11.95
CA ASN A 245 6.62 -1.97 -11.92
C ASN A 245 7.74 -1.87 -10.89
N THR A 246 8.10 -2.97 -10.21
CA THR A 246 9.17 -3.01 -9.19
C THR A 246 9.02 -1.90 -8.14
N ASN A 247 7.82 -1.73 -7.59
CA ASN A 247 7.45 -0.62 -6.73
C ASN A 247 6.44 -1.03 -5.64
N ASN A 248 6.21 -0.16 -4.66
CA ASN A 248 5.09 -0.20 -3.73
C ASN A 248 4.97 -1.46 -2.87
N PHE A 249 6.04 -1.83 -2.21
CA PHE A 249 6.03 -2.92 -1.22
C PHE A 249 7.10 -2.68 -0.15
N TYR A 250 6.96 -3.38 0.96
CA TYR A 250 8.01 -3.50 1.97
C TYR A 250 8.47 -4.95 2.06
N ILE A 251 9.70 -5.12 2.50
CA ILE A 251 10.29 -6.42 2.84
C ILE A 251 10.61 -6.42 4.32
N TYR A 252 10.20 -7.48 5.00
CA TYR A 252 10.60 -7.73 6.35
C TYR A 252 11.30 -9.09 6.48
N PHE A 253 12.51 -9.09 7.01
CA PHE A 253 13.20 -10.27 7.48
C PHE A 253 13.04 -10.35 9.00
N ASN A 254 12.46 -11.43 9.52
CA ASN A 254 12.13 -11.52 10.96
C ASN A 254 13.33 -11.81 11.87
N SER A 255 14.53 -11.81 11.32
CA SER A 255 15.81 -12.07 11.99
C SER A 255 16.86 -11.08 11.50
N THR A 256 17.89 -10.87 12.28
CA THR A 256 19.11 -10.13 11.88
C THR A 256 20.19 -11.04 11.31
N ASP A 257 20.01 -12.37 11.33
CA ASP A 257 20.94 -13.33 10.73
C ASP A 257 20.92 -13.16 9.20
N PRO A 258 22.06 -12.97 8.54
CA PRO A 258 22.11 -12.74 7.11
C PRO A 258 21.72 -13.94 6.24
N THR A 259 21.63 -15.15 6.82
CA THR A 259 21.37 -16.39 6.09
C THR A 259 20.18 -17.20 6.61
N ASN A 260 19.73 -16.92 7.84
CA ASN A 260 18.64 -17.66 8.51
C ASN A 260 17.53 -16.70 8.94
N TYR A 261 16.48 -16.63 8.15
CA TYR A 261 15.34 -15.71 8.32
C TYR A 261 14.07 -16.25 7.66
N LYS A 262 12.93 -15.62 8.01
CA LYS A 262 11.72 -15.63 7.18
C LYS A 262 11.60 -14.27 6.49
N PHE A 263 11.34 -14.31 5.20
CA PHE A 263 11.04 -13.17 4.34
C PHE A 263 9.54 -12.96 4.27
N TYR A 264 9.10 -11.71 4.45
CA TYR A 264 7.72 -11.29 4.28
C TYR A 264 7.65 -10.12 3.32
N LEU A 265 6.77 -10.22 2.32
CA LEU A 265 6.39 -9.09 1.48
C LEU A 265 5.14 -8.45 2.10
N ILE A 266 5.20 -7.14 2.29
CA ILE A 266 4.11 -6.34 2.86
C ILE A 266 3.58 -5.43 1.76
N PRO A 267 2.29 -5.55 1.38
CA PRO A 267 1.69 -4.71 0.33
C PRO A 267 1.60 -3.25 0.77
N TYR A 268 1.89 -2.33 -0.15
CA TYR A 268 1.88 -0.89 0.12
C TYR A 268 1.41 -0.09 -1.09
N ASP A 269 0.70 1.05 -0.85
CA ASP A 269 0.27 2.05 -1.86
C ASP A 269 -0.65 1.49 -2.95
N TYR A 270 -1.77 0.88 -2.54
CA TYR A 270 -2.72 0.15 -3.41
C TYR A 270 -3.84 1.04 -3.99
N ASP A 271 -3.52 2.26 -4.40
CA ASP A 271 -4.45 3.18 -5.06
C ASP A 271 -4.60 2.92 -6.57
N ASN A 272 -3.60 2.34 -7.22
CA ASN A 272 -3.58 2.02 -8.64
C ASN A 272 -4.25 0.67 -8.95
N THR A 273 -5.51 0.51 -8.57
CA THR A 273 -6.28 -0.74 -8.60
C THR A 273 -7.65 -0.56 -9.27
N LEU A 274 -8.42 -1.66 -9.34
CA LEU A 274 -9.83 -1.68 -9.72
C LEU A 274 -10.11 -1.00 -11.06
N GLY A 275 -9.42 -1.44 -12.12
CA GLY A 275 -9.65 -1.01 -13.49
C GLY A 275 -8.75 0.11 -13.98
N THR A 276 -7.88 0.67 -13.13
CA THR A 276 -6.78 1.51 -13.60
C THR A 276 -5.73 0.63 -14.27
N SER A 277 -5.02 1.15 -15.25
CA SER A 277 -3.87 0.47 -15.84
C SER A 277 -2.92 1.48 -16.47
N HIS A 278 -1.68 1.09 -16.57
CA HIS A 278 -0.62 1.85 -17.24
C HIS A 278 0.25 0.88 -18.04
N ASN A 279 1.04 1.38 -18.95
CA ASN A 279 1.94 0.57 -19.79
C ASN A 279 3.15 0.05 -18.96
N CYS A 280 2.88 -0.71 -17.93
CA CYS A 280 3.84 -1.29 -16.98
C CYS A 280 3.75 -2.82 -16.93
N GLY A 281 3.56 -3.50 -18.05
CA GLY A 281 3.52 -4.97 -18.10
C GLY A 281 2.12 -5.56 -18.20
N VAL A 282 1.07 -4.93 -17.69
CA VAL A 282 -0.33 -5.39 -17.84
C VAL A 282 -1.01 -4.86 -19.12
N GLN A 283 -0.25 -4.33 -20.03
CA GLN A 283 -0.65 -3.96 -21.40
C GLN A 283 -1.96 -3.15 -21.49
N ASN A 284 -2.11 -2.16 -20.64
CA ASN A 284 -3.25 -1.25 -20.61
C ASN A 284 -4.60 -1.88 -20.23
N ASP A 285 -4.67 -3.14 -19.82
CA ASP A 285 -5.90 -3.78 -19.38
C ASP A 285 -5.69 -4.67 -18.15
N SER A 286 -5.73 -4.06 -16.98
CA SER A 286 -5.60 -4.78 -15.71
C SER A 286 -6.81 -5.69 -15.39
N GLY A 287 -7.94 -5.50 -16.06
CA GLY A 287 -9.14 -6.33 -15.89
C GLY A 287 -9.05 -7.69 -16.60
N ARG A 288 -8.61 -7.69 -17.86
CA ARG A 288 -8.61 -8.89 -18.73
C ARG A 288 -7.27 -9.59 -18.82
N HIS A 289 -6.21 -8.98 -18.28
CA HIS A 289 -4.86 -9.54 -18.36
C HIS A 289 -4.79 -10.94 -17.72
N ASP A 290 -4.03 -11.85 -18.34
CA ASP A 290 -3.85 -13.22 -17.88
C ASP A 290 -3.22 -13.24 -16.48
N PRO A 291 -3.89 -13.79 -15.45
CA PRO A 291 -3.35 -13.82 -14.08
C PRO A 291 -2.02 -14.57 -13.92
N LEU A 292 -1.70 -15.49 -14.84
CA LEU A 292 -0.42 -16.25 -14.84
C LEU A 292 0.71 -15.50 -15.54
N LYS A 293 0.39 -14.39 -16.24
CA LYS A 293 1.34 -13.55 -16.98
C LYS A 293 1.34 -12.12 -16.45
N TRP A 294 1.06 -11.94 -15.16
CA TRP A 294 0.79 -10.64 -14.58
C TRP A 294 1.96 -9.68 -14.64
N GLY A 295 3.19 -10.10 -14.57
CA GLY A 295 4.33 -9.20 -14.43
C GLY A 295 5.45 -9.46 -15.42
N ASN A 296 6.56 -8.76 -15.21
CA ASN A 296 7.79 -8.93 -15.96
C ASN A 296 8.76 -9.85 -15.21
N SER A 297 8.74 -11.16 -15.53
CA SER A 297 9.53 -12.19 -14.86
C SER A 297 11.04 -12.03 -15.04
N ASP A 298 11.49 -11.37 -16.10
CA ASP A 298 12.93 -11.12 -16.33
C ASP A 298 13.45 -10.02 -15.41
N THR A 299 12.59 -9.03 -15.14
CA THR A 299 12.92 -7.94 -14.22
C THR A 299 12.65 -8.31 -12.78
N SER A 300 11.48 -8.88 -12.47
CA SER A 300 10.96 -9.17 -11.13
C SER A 300 10.77 -10.69 -10.95
N PRO A 301 11.83 -11.45 -10.63
CA PRO A 301 11.82 -12.89 -10.77
C PRO A 301 11.08 -13.65 -9.66
N LEU A 302 10.85 -13.07 -8.49
CA LEU A 302 10.40 -13.81 -7.30
C LEU A 302 9.12 -14.61 -7.55
N VAL A 303 8.08 -13.99 -8.11
CA VAL A 303 6.79 -14.65 -8.35
C VAL A 303 6.94 -15.78 -9.37
N ALA A 304 7.64 -15.53 -10.49
CA ALA A 304 7.86 -16.54 -11.51
C ALA A 304 8.69 -17.72 -10.99
N LYS A 305 9.67 -17.47 -10.12
CA LYS A 305 10.47 -18.51 -9.45
C LYS A 305 9.63 -19.39 -8.53
N ILE A 306 8.62 -18.85 -7.90
CA ILE A 306 7.67 -19.61 -7.07
C ILE A 306 6.71 -20.39 -7.97
N LEU A 307 6.09 -19.72 -8.96
CA LEU A 307 5.06 -20.32 -9.81
C LEU A 307 5.57 -21.35 -10.84
N GLN A 308 6.88 -21.56 -10.97
CA GLN A 308 7.40 -22.65 -11.78
C GLN A 308 7.14 -24.04 -11.17
N PHE A 309 6.83 -24.12 -9.87
CA PHE A 309 6.51 -25.37 -9.17
C PHE A 309 5.00 -25.59 -9.17
N ASP A 310 4.56 -26.76 -9.63
CA ASP A 310 3.15 -27.07 -9.84
C ASP A 310 2.31 -27.01 -8.54
N ASP A 311 2.86 -27.44 -7.42
CA ASP A 311 2.23 -27.39 -6.11
C ASP A 311 2.05 -25.94 -5.64
N TYR A 312 3.04 -25.08 -5.78
CA TYR A 312 2.95 -23.66 -5.45
C TYR A 312 2.01 -22.93 -6.42
N LYS A 313 2.10 -23.21 -7.71
CA LYS A 313 1.18 -22.68 -8.71
C LYS A 313 -0.27 -23.05 -8.41
N LYS A 314 -0.51 -24.29 -7.96
CA LYS A 314 -1.84 -24.74 -7.55
C LYS A 314 -2.37 -23.92 -6.37
N ILE A 315 -1.56 -23.63 -5.34
CA ILE A 315 -1.95 -22.79 -4.21
C ILE A 315 -2.39 -21.40 -4.70
N TYR A 316 -1.65 -20.80 -5.63
CA TYR A 316 -1.98 -19.49 -6.21
C TYR A 316 -3.31 -19.51 -6.99
N VAL A 317 -3.47 -20.50 -7.88
CA VAL A 317 -4.70 -20.63 -8.68
C VAL A 317 -5.92 -20.93 -7.80
N ASP A 318 -5.78 -21.79 -6.81
CA ASP A 318 -6.85 -22.08 -5.85
C ASP A 318 -7.24 -20.82 -5.05
N ALA A 319 -6.26 -20.02 -4.61
CA ALA A 319 -6.50 -18.76 -3.92
C ALA A 319 -7.23 -17.74 -4.81
N LEU A 320 -6.85 -17.60 -6.07
CA LEU A 320 -7.56 -16.73 -7.03
C LEU A 320 -9.01 -17.18 -7.23
N LYS A 321 -9.24 -18.48 -7.40
CA LYS A 321 -10.58 -19.05 -7.59
C LYS A 321 -11.45 -18.92 -6.33
N GLU A 322 -10.88 -19.15 -5.14
CA GLU A 322 -11.56 -18.93 -3.86
C GLU A 322 -12.01 -17.47 -3.74
N LEU A 323 -11.08 -16.53 -3.96
CA LEU A 323 -11.33 -15.10 -3.82
C LEU A 323 -12.42 -14.59 -4.75
N CYS A 324 -12.44 -15.06 -6.00
CA CYS A 324 -13.33 -14.61 -7.07
C CYS A 324 -14.58 -15.50 -7.25
N SER A 325 -14.76 -16.54 -6.42
CA SER A 325 -15.97 -17.38 -6.45
C SER A 325 -17.21 -16.60 -6.01
N SER A 326 -18.40 -17.17 -6.23
CA SER A 326 -19.66 -16.55 -5.78
C SER A 326 -19.74 -16.34 -4.27
N ASN A 327 -19.01 -17.14 -3.50
CA ASN A 327 -18.89 -17.00 -2.04
C ASN A 327 -17.65 -16.17 -1.62
N GLY A 328 -16.77 -15.84 -2.56
CA GLY A 328 -15.53 -15.11 -2.33
C GLY A 328 -15.75 -13.63 -1.99
N GLU A 329 -14.74 -13.04 -1.36
CA GLU A 329 -14.79 -11.63 -0.91
C GLU A 329 -14.66 -10.63 -2.07
N PHE A 330 -14.19 -11.06 -3.23
CA PHE A 330 -14.11 -10.23 -4.45
C PHE A 330 -15.36 -10.34 -5.33
N TYR A 331 -16.35 -11.17 -4.95
CA TYR A 331 -17.58 -11.34 -5.74
C TYR A 331 -18.32 -10.00 -5.93
N TYR A 332 -18.74 -9.70 -7.14
CA TYR A 332 -19.24 -8.37 -7.52
C TYR A 332 -20.35 -7.82 -6.62
N THR A 333 -21.34 -8.64 -6.21
CA THR A 333 -22.42 -8.17 -5.33
C THR A 333 -21.92 -7.76 -3.95
N LYS A 334 -20.98 -8.52 -3.37
CA LYS A 334 -20.35 -8.19 -2.09
C LYS A 334 -19.48 -6.94 -2.20
N SER A 335 -18.70 -6.84 -3.28
CA SER A 335 -17.81 -5.71 -3.54
C SER A 335 -18.59 -4.41 -3.73
N ILE A 336 -19.63 -4.45 -4.55
CA ILE A 336 -20.52 -3.30 -4.79
C ILE A 336 -21.22 -2.88 -3.49
N ALA A 337 -21.72 -3.84 -2.72
CA ALA A 337 -22.41 -3.54 -1.45
C ALA A 337 -21.48 -2.83 -0.44
N ARG A 338 -20.23 -3.27 -0.32
CA ARG A 338 -19.24 -2.61 0.55
C ARG A 338 -18.94 -1.19 0.10
N ILE A 339 -18.68 -1.00 -1.21
CA ILE A 339 -18.39 0.32 -1.77
C ILE A 339 -19.58 1.27 -1.52
N LYS A 340 -20.81 0.83 -1.79
CA LYS A 340 -22.02 1.63 -1.54
C LYS A 340 -22.22 1.97 -0.06
N ALA A 341 -21.92 1.05 0.84
CA ALA A 341 -21.99 1.28 2.28
C ALA A 341 -20.96 2.37 2.73
N TRP A 342 -19.74 2.32 2.22
CA TRP A 342 -18.75 3.36 2.48
C TRP A 342 -19.17 4.72 1.89
N HIS A 343 -19.68 4.74 0.66
CA HIS A 343 -20.16 5.97 0.04
C HIS A 343 -21.33 6.59 0.80
N ALA A 344 -22.25 5.77 1.34
CA ALA A 344 -23.33 6.26 2.20
C ALA A 344 -22.80 6.89 3.50
N MET A 345 -21.67 6.41 4.01
CA MET A 345 -21.04 6.94 5.21
C MET A 345 -20.33 8.27 4.96
N ILE A 346 -19.65 8.42 3.81
CA ILE A 346 -18.76 9.57 3.56
C ILE A 346 -19.34 10.63 2.61
N GLY A 347 -20.39 10.31 1.84
CA GLY A 347 -20.83 11.12 0.70
C GLY A 347 -21.14 12.57 1.04
N ASP A 348 -21.76 12.82 2.20
CA ASP A 348 -22.10 14.17 2.67
C ASP A 348 -20.88 15.00 3.10
N TYR A 349 -19.70 14.40 3.20
CA TYR A 349 -18.49 14.99 3.73
C TYR A 349 -17.37 15.22 2.69
N VAL A 350 -17.58 14.90 1.42
CA VAL A 350 -16.53 15.03 0.39
C VAL A 350 -16.34 16.49 -0.04
N VAL A 351 -17.40 17.29 -0.09
CA VAL A 351 -17.28 18.72 -0.40
C VAL A 351 -16.49 19.43 0.69
N ASN A 352 -15.50 20.20 0.31
CA ASN A 352 -14.53 20.78 1.25
C ASN A 352 -13.99 22.14 0.78
N ASP A 353 -13.21 22.81 1.63
CA ASP A 353 -12.71 24.16 1.40
C ASP A 353 -11.61 24.24 0.33
N THR A 354 -11.01 23.11 -0.10
CA THR A 354 -10.04 23.11 -1.20
C THR A 354 -10.72 23.30 -2.56
N GLY A 355 -12.02 23.01 -2.66
CA GLY A 355 -12.78 23.07 -3.91
C GLY A 355 -12.43 21.96 -4.92
N GLU A 356 -11.52 21.06 -4.60
CA GLU A 356 -11.07 19.99 -5.51
C GLU A 356 -12.06 18.83 -5.58
N ASP A 357 -12.79 18.57 -4.51
CA ASP A 357 -13.75 17.47 -4.40
C ASP A 357 -15.18 18.03 -4.35
N THR A 358 -16.00 17.59 -5.27
CA THR A 358 -17.40 18.02 -5.36
C THR A 358 -18.40 16.88 -5.20
N LYS A 359 -18.02 15.68 -5.61
CA LYS A 359 -18.85 14.46 -5.50
C LYS A 359 -18.04 13.20 -5.81
N ILE A 360 -18.56 12.06 -5.34
CA ILE A 360 -18.05 10.73 -5.67
C ILE A 360 -18.48 10.36 -7.10
N LYS A 361 -17.58 9.76 -7.88
CA LYS A 361 -17.80 9.36 -9.27
C LYS A 361 -17.21 7.98 -9.53
N ASP A 362 -17.97 7.14 -10.21
CA ASP A 362 -17.52 5.80 -10.64
C ASP A 362 -16.68 5.88 -11.92
N ARG A 363 -15.39 6.12 -11.75
CA ARG A 363 -14.44 6.16 -12.86
C ARG A 363 -13.03 5.85 -12.38
N PRO A 364 -12.13 5.40 -13.30
CA PRO A 364 -10.73 5.15 -13.00
C PRO A 364 -9.99 6.39 -12.48
N ALA A 365 -8.85 6.14 -11.82
CA ALA A 365 -7.90 7.18 -11.44
C ALA A 365 -7.24 7.84 -12.66
N GLY A 366 -6.69 9.05 -12.48
CA GLY A 366 -6.08 9.83 -13.54
C GLY A 366 -4.88 9.17 -14.21
N TRP A 367 -4.10 8.37 -13.50
CA TRP A 367 -2.95 7.64 -14.04
C TRP A 367 -3.33 6.51 -14.98
N GLY A 368 -4.34 5.75 -14.64
CA GLY A 368 -4.79 4.63 -15.46
C GLY A 368 -6.16 4.93 -16.04
N ASN A 369 -6.21 5.47 -17.23
CA ASN A 369 -7.41 6.02 -17.81
C ASN A 369 -8.24 5.03 -18.64
N HIS A 370 -8.28 3.74 -18.29
CA HIS A 370 -9.29 2.83 -18.83
C HIS A 370 -10.65 3.18 -18.26
N SER A 371 -11.31 4.12 -18.92
CA SER A 371 -12.56 4.74 -18.50
C SER A 371 -13.78 3.83 -18.63
N GLU A 372 -13.66 2.68 -19.26
CA GLU A 372 -14.74 1.73 -19.49
C GLU A 372 -15.13 0.94 -18.23
N TYR A 373 -14.22 0.74 -17.29
CA TYR A 373 -14.53 0.01 -16.07
C TYR A 373 -15.39 0.82 -15.11
N ARG A 374 -16.38 0.13 -14.51
CA ARG A 374 -17.24 0.63 -13.44
C ARG A 374 -17.13 -0.29 -12.24
N LEU A 375 -17.30 0.27 -11.06
CA LEU A 375 -17.22 -0.46 -9.80
C LEU A 375 -18.61 -0.73 -9.21
N TRP A 376 -19.56 0.22 -9.32
CA TRP A 376 -20.90 0.10 -8.72
C TRP A 376 -22.03 0.66 -9.58
N GLU A 377 -21.78 1.49 -10.58
CA GLU A 377 -22.82 2.07 -11.45
C GLU A 377 -23.33 1.07 -12.49
N SER A 378 -22.58 0.04 -12.78
CA SER A 378 -22.95 -1.03 -13.71
C SER A 378 -22.54 -2.38 -13.14
N ASP A 379 -23.38 -3.40 -13.34
CA ASP A 379 -23.08 -4.81 -13.09
C ASP A 379 -22.90 -5.62 -14.38
N ASP A 380 -22.75 -4.95 -15.51
CA ASP A 380 -22.53 -5.56 -16.82
C ASP A 380 -21.23 -6.39 -16.85
N THR A 381 -21.28 -7.55 -17.52
CA THR A 381 -20.18 -8.51 -17.56
C THR A 381 -18.92 -8.02 -18.29
N ASN A 382 -19.03 -6.96 -19.09
CA ASN A 382 -17.92 -6.41 -19.87
C ASN A 382 -17.37 -5.11 -19.28
N THR A 383 -18.13 -4.43 -18.43
CA THR A 383 -17.77 -3.12 -17.89
C THR A 383 -17.56 -3.11 -16.38
N ASN A 384 -18.24 -3.97 -15.62
CA ASN A 384 -17.99 -4.09 -14.20
C ASN A 384 -16.65 -4.78 -13.93
N PHE A 385 -15.71 -4.09 -13.27
CA PHE A 385 -14.35 -4.58 -13.06
C PHE A 385 -14.32 -5.94 -12.34
N PHE A 386 -15.12 -6.11 -11.30
CA PHE A 386 -15.15 -7.36 -10.53
C PHE A 386 -15.58 -8.55 -11.37
N ARG A 387 -16.56 -8.36 -12.26
CA ARG A 387 -17.04 -9.41 -13.17
C ARG A 387 -16.04 -9.71 -14.27
N VAL A 388 -15.44 -8.69 -14.87
CA VAL A 388 -14.42 -8.85 -15.91
C VAL A 388 -13.19 -9.59 -15.35
N LYS A 389 -12.71 -9.20 -14.18
CA LYS A 389 -11.58 -9.84 -13.54
C LYS A 389 -11.88 -11.29 -13.13
N ALA A 390 -13.05 -11.55 -12.54
CA ALA A 390 -13.47 -12.91 -12.21
C ALA A 390 -13.55 -13.82 -13.45
N ALA A 391 -14.05 -13.30 -14.58
CA ALA A 391 -14.08 -14.04 -15.84
C ALA A 391 -12.68 -14.36 -16.39
N ALA A 392 -11.70 -13.47 -16.21
CA ALA A 392 -10.30 -13.75 -16.56
C ALA A 392 -9.70 -14.86 -15.69
N ILE A 393 -10.01 -14.86 -14.38
CA ILE A 393 -9.52 -15.86 -13.42
C ILE A 393 -10.19 -17.23 -13.64
N GLN A 394 -11.46 -17.26 -14.03
CA GLN A 394 -12.16 -18.51 -14.30
C GLN A 394 -11.61 -19.30 -15.50
N LYS A 395 -10.80 -18.69 -16.36
CA LYS A 395 -10.11 -19.34 -17.48
C LYS A 395 -8.91 -20.18 -17.04
N LEU A 396 -8.46 -20.04 -15.80
CA LEU A 396 -7.38 -20.87 -15.21
C LEU A 396 -7.91 -22.26 -14.82
#